data_35ab344a1bc00a728a5ccec9766bd3c0
#
_entry.id   35ab344a1bc00a728a5ccec9766bd3c0
#
_cell.length_a   1.000
_cell.length_b   1.000
_cell.length_c   1.000
_cell.angle_alpha   90.00
_cell.angle_beta   90.00
_cell.angle_gamma   90.00
#
_symmetry.space_group_name_H-M   'P 1'
#
loop_
_entity.id
_entity.type
_entity.pdbx_description
1 polymer ?
#
loop_
_entity_poly.entity_id
_entity_poly.type
_entity_poly.pdbx_seq_one_letter_code
_entity_poly.pdbx_strand_id
1 'polypeptide(L)'
;SDVLRAWGQLALLPGIDITRSMVMGHSAGGHLALLMASKAERKPWLAIAQSPITDLFGADDAQLSDEGDAIRKWMGCSPYENESLWKKVNPIDMPPQSPVLLLHGERDVDVPIEQSETYARAMKAKGCDIQKVWLPGDHYSIIHAASDDWLVQQDAILDWL
;
A
#
# COMPACT_ATOMS: atom_id res chain seq x y z
N SER A 1 -8.13 9.75 -8.53
CA SER A 1 -7.84 10.13 -7.14
C SER A 1 -6.84 11.27 -7.11
N ASP A 2 -6.80 12.01 -6.01
CA ASP A 2 -5.95 13.20 -5.88
C ASP A 2 -4.47 12.84 -5.87
N VAL A 3 -4.08 11.70 -5.28
CA VAL A 3 -2.69 11.22 -5.29
C VAL A 3 -2.18 10.94 -6.72
N LEU A 4 -2.98 10.34 -7.60
CA LEU A 4 -2.59 10.12 -9.00
C LEU A 4 -2.42 11.45 -9.74
N ARG A 5 -3.29 12.43 -9.45
CA ARG A 5 -3.21 13.77 -10.03
C ARG A 5 -1.97 14.52 -9.53
N ALA A 6 -1.71 14.48 -8.22
CA ALA A 6 -0.53 15.07 -7.61
C ALA A 6 0.77 14.46 -8.18
N TRP A 7 0.82 13.14 -8.33
CA TRP A 7 1.95 12.45 -8.95
C TRP A 7 2.20 12.93 -10.38
N GLY A 8 1.13 13.07 -11.18
CA GLY A 8 1.23 13.60 -12.54
C GLY A 8 1.78 15.04 -12.57
N GLN A 9 1.45 15.87 -11.57
CA GLN A 9 1.98 17.23 -11.47
C GLN A 9 3.46 17.25 -11.05
N LEU A 10 3.90 16.36 -10.14
CA LEU A 10 5.30 16.23 -9.77
C LEU A 10 6.20 15.99 -10.99
N ALA A 11 5.73 15.18 -11.94
CA ALA A 11 6.45 14.87 -13.18
C ALA A 11 6.70 16.09 -14.09
N LEU A 12 6.01 17.21 -13.83
CA LEU A 12 6.15 18.45 -14.60
C LEU A 12 7.10 19.45 -13.91
N LEU A 13 7.52 19.17 -12.66
CA LEU A 13 8.38 20.09 -11.92
C LEU A 13 9.83 19.99 -12.41
N PRO A 14 10.52 21.12 -12.62
CA PRO A 14 11.94 21.12 -12.95
C PRO A 14 12.77 20.42 -11.86
N GLY A 15 13.70 19.57 -12.27
CA GLY A 15 14.62 18.87 -11.37
C GLY A 15 14.05 17.59 -10.73
N ILE A 16 12.79 17.22 -11.00
CA ILE A 16 12.23 15.95 -10.57
C ILE A 16 12.38 14.91 -11.69
N ASP A 17 13.12 13.85 -11.41
CA ASP A 17 13.13 12.65 -12.25
C ASP A 17 12.11 11.65 -11.74
N ILE A 18 10.94 11.65 -12.34
CA ILE A 18 9.84 10.77 -11.95
C ILE A 18 10.18 9.29 -12.14
N THR A 19 11.10 8.95 -13.05
CA THR A 19 11.51 7.57 -13.35
C THR A 19 12.42 7.00 -12.25
N ARG A 20 12.94 7.85 -11.39
CA ARG A 20 13.75 7.52 -10.21
C ARG A 20 13.05 7.88 -8.89
N SER A 21 11.77 8.18 -8.96
CA SER A 21 10.97 8.56 -7.80
C SER A 21 10.20 7.37 -7.26
N MET A 22 10.13 7.27 -5.95
CA MET A 22 9.39 6.25 -5.22
C MET A 22 8.13 6.84 -4.59
N VAL A 23 7.15 5.99 -4.31
CA VAL A 23 6.00 6.33 -3.48
C VAL A 23 6.05 5.48 -2.22
N MET A 24 5.77 6.08 -1.08
CA MET A 24 5.70 5.38 0.19
C MET A 24 4.45 5.80 0.95
N GLY A 25 3.82 4.86 1.62
CA GLY A 25 2.65 5.15 2.43
C GLY A 25 2.37 4.07 3.47
N HIS A 26 1.77 4.50 4.58
CA HIS A 26 1.42 3.67 5.72
C HIS A 26 -0.09 3.47 5.81
N SER A 27 -0.55 2.27 6.17
CA SER A 27 -1.96 1.95 6.40
C SER A 27 -2.82 2.28 5.16
N ALA A 28 -3.80 3.16 5.26
CA ALA A 28 -4.54 3.71 4.12
C ALA A 28 -3.62 4.40 3.09
N GLY A 29 -2.52 5.01 3.52
CA GLY A 29 -1.47 5.52 2.61
C GLY A 29 -0.73 4.40 1.88
N GLY A 30 -0.53 3.25 2.50
CA GLY A 30 0.00 2.03 1.87
C GLY A 30 -0.93 1.50 0.77
N HIS A 31 -2.23 1.50 1.04
CA HIS A 31 -3.25 1.24 0.01
C HIS A 31 -3.09 2.20 -1.19
N LEU A 32 -2.95 3.50 -0.93
CA LEU A 32 -2.77 4.49 -2.00
C LEU A 32 -1.47 4.29 -2.77
N ALA A 33 -0.37 3.89 -2.11
CA ALA A 33 0.90 3.56 -2.78
C ALA A 33 0.74 2.37 -3.74
N LEU A 34 0.00 1.33 -3.34
CA LEU A 34 -0.33 0.19 -4.20
C LEU A 34 -1.22 0.58 -5.38
N LEU A 35 -2.20 1.48 -5.18
CA LEU A 35 -2.99 2.03 -6.28
C LEU A 35 -2.12 2.80 -7.28
N MET A 36 -1.12 3.53 -6.79
CA MET A 36 -0.20 4.24 -7.67
C MET A 36 0.68 3.27 -8.47
N ALA A 37 1.19 2.21 -7.84
CA ALA A 37 1.95 1.16 -8.53
C ALA A 37 1.15 0.51 -9.69
N SER A 38 -0.19 0.43 -9.55
CA SER A 38 -1.07 -0.20 -10.52
C SER A 38 -1.60 0.78 -11.58
N LYS A 39 -1.92 2.03 -11.18
CA LYS A 39 -2.73 2.96 -11.99
C LYS A 39 -2.01 4.20 -12.48
N ALA A 40 -0.86 4.58 -11.91
CA ALA A 40 -0.17 5.78 -12.35
C ALA A 40 0.23 5.64 -13.83
N GLU A 41 -0.01 6.65 -14.64
CA GLU A 41 0.40 6.68 -16.05
C GLU A 41 1.92 6.61 -16.17
N ARG A 42 2.63 7.43 -15.39
CA ARG A 42 4.07 7.33 -15.19
C ARG A 42 4.30 6.54 -13.91
N LYS A 43 4.84 5.35 -14.04
CA LYS A 43 5.03 4.43 -12.91
C LYS A 43 6.07 4.95 -11.92
N PRO A 44 5.85 4.84 -10.61
CA PRO A 44 6.93 5.01 -9.66
C PRO A 44 7.99 3.93 -9.89
N TRP A 45 9.24 4.25 -9.61
CA TRP A 45 10.33 3.28 -9.67
C TRP A 45 10.14 2.13 -8.66
N LEU A 46 9.64 2.47 -7.46
CA LEU A 46 9.28 1.52 -6.42
C LEU A 46 8.05 2.04 -5.66
N ALA A 47 7.13 1.18 -5.31
CA ALA A 47 6.08 1.45 -4.36
C ALA A 47 6.36 0.74 -3.05
N ILE A 48 6.41 1.50 -1.95
CA ILE A 48 6.67 1.01 -0.60
C ILE A 48 5.36 1.12 0.18
N ALA A 49 4.83 -0.01 0.60
CA ALA A 49 3.57 -0.06 1.33
C ALA A 49 3.80 -0.61 2.73
N GLN A 50 3.62 0.25 3.73
CA GLN A 50 3.78 -0.06 5.14
C GLN A 50 2.43 -0.43 5.73
N SER A 51 2.29 -1.65 6.27
CA SER A 51 1.05 -2.17 6.86
C SER A 51 -0.20 -1.82 6.03
N PRO A 52 -0.20 -2.10 4.71
CA PRO A 52 -1.24 -1.62 3.80
C PRO A 52 -2.55 -2.39 3.94
N ILE A 53 -3.67 -1.71 3.69
CA ILE A 53 -4.93 -2.37 3.38
C ILE A 53 -4.88 -2.77 1.90
N THR A 54 -4.89 -4.07 1.62
CA THR A 54 -4.71 -4.62 0.27
C THR A 54 -5.97 -5.25 -0.30
N ASP A 55 -6.88 -5.68 0.57
CA ASP A 55 -8.20 -6.19 0.25
C ASP A 55 -9.27 -5.41 1.03
N LEU A 56 -9.94 -4.49 0.34
CA LEU A 56 -10.97 -3.64 0.93
C LEU A 56 -12.21 -4.43 1.36
N PHE A 57 -12.56 -5.50 0.62
CA PHE A 57 -13.71 -6.33 0.96
C PHE A 57 -13.46 -7.10 2.25
N GLY A 58 -12.31 -7.78 2.33
CA GLY A 58 -11.90 -8.49 3.54
C GLY A 58 -11.72 -7.56 4.73
N ALA A 59 -11.20 -6.36 4.51
CA ALA A 59 -11.03 -5.36 5.57
C ALA A 59 -12.39 -4.79 6.07
N ASP A 60 -13.36 -4.62 5.17
CA ASP A 60 -14.73 -4.21 5.54
C ASP A 60 -15.46 -5.32 6.32
N ASP A 61 -15.36 -6.57 5.84
CA ASP A 61 -15.95 -7.73 6.53
C ASP A 61 -15.35 -7.93 7.93
N ALA A 62 -14.05 -7.71 8.08
CA ALA A 62 -13.35 -7.77 9.36
C ALA A 62 -13.53 -6.51 10.22
N GLN A 63 -14.24 -5.50 9.72
CA GLN A 63 -14.49 -4.23 10.40
C GLN A 63 -13.19 -3.54 10.87
N LEU A 64 -12.14 -3.55 10.02
CA LEU A 64 -10.85 -2.95 10.33
C LEU A 64 -11.00 -1.42 10.44
N SER A 65 -10.96 -0.91 11.63
CA SER A 65 -10.86 0.49 12.08
C SER A 65 -11.55 0.62 13.45
N ASP A 66 -11.32 1.70 14.16
CA ASP A 66 -11.89 1.93 15.51
C ASP A 66 -13.42 1.83 15.53
N GLU A 67 -14.08 2.29 14.46
CA GLU A 67 -15.56 2.29 14.36
C GLU A 67 -16.08 1.16 13.44
N GLY A 68 -15.19 0.38 12.80
CA GLY A 68 -15.53 -0.74 11.92
C GLY A 68 -16.15 -0.35 10.56
N ASP A 69 -16.22 0.95 10.23
CA ASP A 69 -16.91 1.42 9.02
C ASP A 69 -16.11 2.44 8.19
N ALA A 70 -14.82 2.62 8.50
CA ALA A 70 -13.98 3.64 7.86
C ALA A 70 -13.92 3.47 6.34
N ILE A 71 -13.89 2.23 5.84
CA ILE A 71 -13.84 1.95 4.39
C ILE A 71 -15.15 2.38 3.73
N ARG A 72 -16.29 2.04 4.32
CA ARG A 72 -17.61 2.45 3.80
C ARG A 72 -17.79 3.97 3.80
N LYS A 73 -17.33 4.64 4.87
CA LYS A 73 -17.33 6.11 4.95
C LYS A 73 -16.46 6.72 3.85
N TRP A 74 -15.29 6.16 3.61
CA TRP A 74 -14.39 6.62 2.54
C TRP A 74 -14.96 6.35 1.14
N MET A 75 -15.57 5.18 0.92
CA MET A 75 -16.18 4.81 -0.36
C MET A 75 -17.51 5.52 -0.64
N GLY A 76 -18.19 5.97 0.42
CA GLY A 76 -19.53 6.58 0.34
C GLY A 76 -20.65 5.57 0.05
N CYS A 77 -20.36 4.26 0.04
CA CYS A 77 -21.30 3.17 -0.17
C CYS A 77 -20.74 1.86 0.38
N SER A 78 -21.62 0.88 0.61
CA SER A 78 -21.20 -0.49 0.93
C SER A 78 -20.77 -1.25 -0.33
N PRO A 79 -20.02 -2.37 -0.19
CA PRO A 79 -19.66 -3.21 -1.33
C PRO A 79 -20.88 -3.81 -2.04
N TYR A 80 -21.99 -4.04 -1.32
CA TYR A 80 -23.23 -4.57 -1.89
C TYR A 80 -23.99 -3.56 -2.76
N GLU A 81 -23.85 -2.26 -2.46
CA GLU A 81 -24.47 -1.18 -3.24
C GLU A 81 -23.69 -0.88 -4.52
N ASN A 82 -22.35 -0.99 -4.49
CA ASN A 82 -21.53 -0.71 -5.67
C ASN A 82 -20.21 -1.50 -5.70
N GLU A 83 -20.30 -2.81 -5.89
CA GLU A 83 -19.14 -3.71 -6.02
C GLU A 83 -18.14 -3.26 -7.09
N SER A 84 -18.64 -2.77 -8.22
CA SER A 84 -17.81 -2.29 -9.33
C SER A 84 -16.93 -1.10 -8.94
N LEU A 85 -17.42 -0.20 -8.09
CA LEU A 85 -16.63 0.91 -7.57
C LEU A 85 -15.52 0.41 -6.64
N TRP A 86 -15.83 -0.54 -5.76
CA TRP A 86 -14.90 -1.14 -4.83
C TRP A 86 -13.76 -1.86 -5.55
N LYS A 87 -14.07 -2.71 -6.53
CA LYS A 87 -13.06 -3.40 -7.36
C LYS A 87 -12.11 -2.45 -8.09
N LYS A 88 -12.59 -1.26 -8.47
CA LYS A 88 -11.75 -0.26 -9.14
C LYS A 88 -10.66 0.34 -8.26
N VAL A 89 -10.75 0.19 -6.94
CA VAL A 89 -9.79 0.73 -5.98
C VAL A 89 -9.26 -0.32 -5.00
N ASN A 90 -9.57 -1.60 -5.24
CA ASN A 90 -9.13 -2.72 -4.42
C ASN A 90 -7.76 -3.24 -4.92
N PRO A 91 -6.66 -3.06 -4.18
CA PRO A 91 -5.32 -3.41 -4.66
C PRO A 91 -5.17 -4.87 -5.08
N ILE A 92 -5.79 -5.82 -4.38
CA ILE A 92 -5.67 -7.25 -4.68
C ILE A 92 -6.27 -7.63 -6.06
N ASP A 93 -7.18 -6.81 -6.59
CA ASP A 93 -7.77 -6.98 -7.92
C ASP A 93 -6.90 -6.36 -9.03
N MET A 94 -5.88 -5.57 -8.66
CA MET A 94 -5.10 -4.76 -9.59
C MET A 94 -3.61 -5.07 -9.52
N PRO A 95 -3.09 -5.88 -10.45
CA PRO A 95 -1.65 -6.14 -10.51
C PRO A 95 -0.82 -4.86 -10.62
N PRO A 96 0.19 -4.67 -9.76
CA PRO A 96 1.09 -3.54 -9.87
C PRO A 96 1.94 -3.65 -11.13
N GLN A 97 2.29 -2.50 -11.71
CA GLN A 97 3.18 -2.38 -12.86
C GLN A 97 4.55 -1.82 -12.47
N SER A 98 4.73 -1.53 -11.18
CA SER A 98 6.01 -1.19 -10.55
C SER A 98 6.39 -2.28 -9.57
N PRO A 99 7.68 -2.46 -9.26
CA PRO A 99 8.09 -3.24 -8.09
C PRO A 99 7.40 -2.73 -6.82
N VAL A 100 7.11 -3.65 -5.90
CA VAL A 100 6.48 -3.34 -4.61
C VAL A 100 7.31 -3.90 -3.48
N LEU A 101 7.62 -3.07 -2.49
CA LEU A 101 8.16 -3.47 -1.20
C LEU A 101 7.04 -3.38 -0.15
N LEU A 102 6.65 -4.53 0.39
CA LEU A 102 5.72 -4.64 1.51
C LEU A 102 6.51 -4.69 2.82
N LEU A 103 6.20 -3.79 3.71
CA LEU A 103 6.72 -3.73 5.07
C LEU A 103 5.56 -3.90 6.04
N HIS A 104 5.61 -4.86 6.97
CA HIS A 104 4.48 -5.11 7.86
C HIS A 104 4.95 -5.57 9.23
N GLY A 105 4.35 -5.03 10.29
CA GLY A 105 4.60 -5.44 11.66
C GLY A 105 3.93 -6.78 11.96
N GLU A 106 4.68 -7.76 12.49
CA GLU A 106 4.13 -9.08 12.84
C GLU A 106 3.13 -9.04 14.01
N ARG A 107 3.15 -7.94 14.79
CA ARG A 107 2.22 -7.71 15.91
C ARG A 107 1.18 -6.62 15.59
N ASP A 108 0.99 -6.34 14.31
CA ASP A 108 -0.01 -5.38 13.85
C ASP A 108 -1.43 -5.92 14.14
N VAL A 109 -2.16 -5.24 15.02
CA VAL A 109 -3.53 -5.58 15.41
C VAL A 109 -4.56 -4.68 14.73
N ASP A 110 -4.14 -3.59 14.10
CA ASP A 110 -5.00 -2.64 13.38
C ASP A 110 -5.25 -3.11 11.95
N VAL A 111 -4.18 -3.54 11.27
CA VAL A 111 -4.23 -4.16 9.94
C VAL A 111 -3.53 -5.52 10.03
N PRO A 112 -4.25 -6.62 10.03
CA PRO A 112 -3.65 -7.96 10.11
C PRO A 112 -2.66 -8.23 9.00
N ILE A 113 -1.52 -8.88 9.33
CA ILE A 113 -0.43 -9.19 8.39
C ILE A 113 -0.91 -10.02 7.19
N GLU A 114 -2.00 -10.76 7.36
CA GLU A 114 -2.66 -11.55 6.31
C GLU A 114 -3.08 -10.70 5.11
N GLN A 115 -3.36 -9.41 5.31
CA GLN A 115 -3.60 -8.46 4.21
C GLN A 115 -2.38 -8.44 3.26
N SER A 116 -1.19 -8.21 3.79
CA SER A 116 0.06 -8.18 3.01
C SER A 116 0.46 -9.56 2.47
N GLU A 117 0.28 -10.63 3.25
CA GLU A 117 0.63 -11.99 2.82
C GLU A 117 -0.23 -12.45 1.65
N THR A 118 -1.54 -12.23 1.73
CA THR A 118 -2.47 -12.62 0.67
C THR A 118 -2.20 -11.83 -0.61
N TYR A 119 -1.98 -10.53 -0.49
CA TYR A 119 -1.61 -9.69 -1.62
C TYR A 119 -0.30 -10.16 -2.27
N ALA A 120 0.76 -10.36 -1.47
CA ALA A 120 2.05 -10.81 -1.98
C ALA A 120 1.95 -12.14 -2.74
N ARG A 121 1.23 -13.10 -2.18
CA ARG A 121 0.99 -14.41 -2.81
C ARG A 121 0.24 -14.27 -4.13
N ALA A 122 -0.86 -13.50 -4.13
CA ALA A 122 -1.69 -13.30 -5.31
C ALA A 122 -0.93 -12.58 -6.44
N MET A 123 -0.15 -11.54 -6.11
CA MET A 123 0.58 -10.77 -7.11
C MET A 123 1.81 -11.50 -7.64
N LYS A 124 2.54 -12.24 -6.80
CA LYS A 124 3.63 -13.13 -7.26
C LYS A 124 3.14 -14.23 -8.21
N ALA A 125 1.98 -14.80 -7.95
CA ALA A 125 1.34 -15.78 -8.84
C ALA A 125 0.99 -15.18 -10.22
N LYS A 126 0.81 -13.87 -10.31
CA LYS A 126 0.60 -13.12 -11.55
C LYS A 126 1.92 -12.64 -12.20
N GLY A 127 3.08 -12.99 -11.63
CA GLY A 127 4.40 -12.60 -12.14
C GLY A 127 4.83 -11.18 -11.76
N CYS A 128 4.18 -10.54 -10.78
CA CYS A 128 4.57 -9.21 -10.32
C CYS A 128 5.80 -9.29 -9.41
N ASP A 129 6.63 -8.24 -9.46
CA ASP A 129 7.81 -8.10 -8.59
C ASP A 129 7.35 -7.57 -7.21
N ILE A 130 7.27 -8.48 -6.25
CA ILE A 130 6.86 -8.20 -4.87
C ILE A 130 7.92 -8.68 -3.91
N GLN A 131 8.53 -7.77 -3.19
CA GLN A 131 9.37 -8.07 -2.03
C GLN A 131 8.61 -7.81 -0.74
N LYS A 132 9.00 -8.50 0.32
CA LYS A 132 8.36 -8.36 1.63
C LYS A 132 9.38 -8.47 2.75
N VAL A 133 9.25 -7.59 3.73
CA VAL A 133 10.00 -7.61 4.99
C VAL A 133 9.01 -7.55 6.14
N TRP A 134 9.05 -8.56 6.99
CA TRP A 134 8.25 -8.61 8.21
C TRP A 134 9.07 -8.03 9.35
N LEU A 135 8.45 -7.16 10.12
CA LEU A 135 9.07 -6.40 11.20
C LEU A 135 8.50 -6.88 12.54
N PRO A 136 9.32 -6.98 13.60
CA PRO A 136 8.83 -7.54 14.88
C PRO A 136 7.81 -6.66 15.62
N GLY A 137 7.60 -5.43 15.19
CA GLY A 137 6.74 -4.43 15.84
C GLY A 137 5.26 -4.48 15.46
N ASP A 138 4.58 -3.38 15.74
CA ASP A 138 3.14 -3.19 15.53
C ASP A 138 2.86 -2.17 14.42
N HIS A 139 1.57 -1.78 14.28
CA HIS A 139 1.11 -0.82 13.27
C HIS A 139 1.84 0.52 13.32
N TYR A 140 2.23 0.98 14.50
CA TYR A 140 2.81 2.32 14.72
C TYR A 140 4.31 2.31 14.86
N SER A 141 4.91 1.23 15.34
CA SER A 141 6.37 1.12 15.47
C SER A 141 7.07 1.26 14.11
N ILE A 142 6.44 0.77 13.05
CA ILE A 142 6.96 0.83 11.68
C ILE A 142 7.13 2.27 11.15
N ILE A 143 6.41 3.24 11.69
CA ILE A 143 6.52 4.66 11.32
C ILE A 143 7.17 5.52 12.40
N HIS A 144 7.60 4.92 13.50
CA HIS A 144 8.25 5.63 14.59
C HIS A 144 9.76 5.68 14.37
N ALA A 145 10.29 6.84 14.03
CA ALA A 145 11.69 7.02 13.60
C ALA A 145 12.78 6.60 14.62
N ALA A 146 12.41 6.38 15.89
CA ALA A 146 13.31 5.88 16.93
C ALA A 146 13.12 4.38 17.24
N SER A 147 12.32 3.65 16.46
CA SER A 147 12.12 2.21 16.63
C SER A 147 13.17 1.39 15.89
N ASP A 148 13.40 0.17 16.35
CA ASP A 148 14.23 -0.80 15.62
C ASP A 148 13.60 -1.18 14.28
N ASP A 149 12.27 -1.23 14.19
CA ASP A 149 11.53 -1.48 12.94
C ASP A 149 11.85 -0.42 11.88
N TRP A 150 11.95 0.86 12.29
CA TRP A 150 12.33 1.93 11.38
C TRP A 150 13.74 1.75 10.82
N LEU A 151 14.69 1.29 11.62
CA LEU A 151 16.06 1.03 11.17
C LEU A 151 16.10 -0.14 10.18
N VAL A 152 15.42 -1.25 10.48
CA VAL A 152 15.36 -2.41 9.59
C VAL A 152 14.72 -2.07 8.24
N GLN A 153 13.64 -1.31 8.24
CA GLN A 153 13.02 -0.91 6.97
C GLN A 153 13.87 0.07 6.16
N GLN A 154 14.64 0.96 6.82
CA GLN A 154 15.58 1.84 6.11
C GLN A 154 16.61 1.02 5.33
N ASP A 155 17.19 0.00 5.95
CA ASP A 155 18.14 -0.89 5.27
C ASP A 155 17.47 -1.59 4.08
N ALA A 156 16.27 -2.13 4.25
CA ALA A 156 15.50 -2.76 3.18
C ALA A 156 15.17 -1.80 2.02
N ILE A 157 14.96 -0.52 2.29
CA ILE A 157 14.72 0.50 1.26
C ILE A 157 16.04 0.88 0.56
N LEU A 158 17.14 1.00 1.32
CA LEU A 158 18.46 1.34 0.78
C LEU A 158 19.00 0.26 -0.17
N ASP A 159 18.65 -0.99 0.02
CA ASP A 159 18.98 -2.10 -0.88
C ASP A 159 18.42 -1.92 -2.32
N TRP A 160 17.48 -1.00 -2.50
CA TRP A 160 16.93 -0.64 -3.81
C TRP A 160 17.66 0.53 -4.48
N LEU A 161 18.48 1.30 -3.76
CA LEU A 161 19.18 2.47 -4.30
C LEU A 161 20.54 2.14 -4.89
#